data_edcb7e10a0b947ccaaac0d9b80079645
#
_entry.id   edcb7e10a0b947ccaaac0d9b80079645
#
_cell.length_a   1.000
_cell.length_b   1.000
_cell.length_c   1.000
_cell.angle_alpha   90.00
_cell.angle_beta   90.00
_cell.angle_gamma   90.00
#
_symmetry.space_group_name_H-M   'P 1'
#
loop_
_entity.id
_entity.type
_entity.pdbx_description
1 polymer ?
#
loop_
_entity_poly.entity_id
_entity_poly.type
_entity_poly.pdbx_seq_one_letter_code
_entity_poly.pdbx_strand_id
1 'polypeptide(L)'
;MNENMDFETYIRQGEPDKKEKASIWQTAIGLQAVDGLKTSDYLIQTARKHIEGDIDIDQARELIKAYYQSKSVREPDDDEKQEADKVSANITKILSSKTFDFSTNGLVSLHRRIFEGVFKHAGKVRDYDITKKEWVPEGDTVNYLNFEDLRRAINYDLEQERNFSYKGISQDAMITHLSRFVSGLWQIHAFGEGNTRTTAVFTILYLRHIGFKVTNDMFVQHSWYFRNALVRANYKNAVKGIDYSPVYLERFFRNLLLGEKWDLRNRYLHINPSKEWREQPNLDTRTSNEQAPHKHPTSSPQVQDKLHTDDPNILRIVQAVGAQELSVKEIMDGIGLKDRKNVLNLYLNPAITGGYIRLLYPDKPRHPRQKYLLTDKGFVLYKQLRGE
;
A
#
# COMPACT_ATOMS: atom_id res chain seq x y z
N MET A 1 31.13 1.14 -10.18
CA MET A 1 30.59 2.20 -9.28
C MET A 1 29.76 3.10 -10.15
N ASN A 2 28.47 3.17 -9.93
CA ASN A 2 27.60 4.02 -10.73
C ASN A 2 27.85 5.49 -10.36
N GLU A 3 28.56 6.20 -11.21
CA GLU A 3 28.77 7.67 -11.12
C GLU A 3 27.45 8.47 -11.26
N ASN A 4 26.31 7.80 -11.39
CA ASN A 4 25.09 8.37 -11.95
C ASN A 4 24.04 8.87 -10.96
N MET A 5 24.26 8.80 -9.65
CA MET A 5 23.26 9.33 -8.67
C MET A 5 23.90 10.09 -7.51
N ASP A 6 24.97 10.82 -7.77
CA ASP A 6 25.65 11.52 -6.67
C ASP A 6 25.18 12.97 -6.51
N PHE A 7 23.96 13.13 -5.99
CA PHE A 7 23.58 14.39 -5.35
C PHE A 7 24.06 14.45 -3.89
N GLU A 8 24.77 13.43 -3.41
CA GLU A 8 25.26 13.35 -2.04
C GLU A 8 26.16 14.51 -1.67
N THR A 9 26.97 15.01 -2.61
CA THR A 9 27.80 16.20 -2.39
C THR A 9 26.94 17.40 -2.04
N TYR A 10 25.84 17.63 -2.76
CA TYR A 10 24.91 18.72 -2.45
C TYR A 10 24.23 18.52 -1.10
N ILE A 11 23.85 17.30 -0.75
CA ILE A 11 23.18 16.99 0.51
C ILE A 11 24.11 17.17 1.70
N ARG A 12 25.38 16.81 1.56
CA ARG A 12 26.38 16.91 2.64
C ARG A 12 26.97 18.30 2.78
N GLN A 13 27.26 18.99 1.68
CA GLN A 13 28.06 20.22 1.65
C GLN A 13 27.37 21.40 0.99
N GLY A 14 26.20 21.19 0.36
CA GLY A 14 25.48 22.24 -0.35
C GLY A 14 24.85 23.26 0.60
N GLU A 15 24.58 24.42 0.05
CA GLU A 15 23.73 25.45 0.66
C GLU A 15 22.34 24.87 0.95
N PRO A 16 21.59 25.40 1.93
CA PRO A 16 20.30 24.84 2.34
C PRO A 16 19.31 24.61 1.19
N ASP A 17 19.21 25.55 0.25
CA ASP A 17 18.33 25.46 -0.92
C ASP A 17 18.76 24.31 -1.87
N LYS A 18 20.05 24.23 -2.19
CA LYS A 18 20.60 23.18 -3.04
C LYS A 18 20.45 21.80 -2.39
N LYS A 19 20.64 21.73 -1.07
CA LYS A 19 20.45 20.51 -0.30
C LYS A 19 19.00 20.04 -0.34
N GLU A 20 18.04 20.94 -0.18
CA GLU A 20 16.60 20.62 -0.26
C GLU A 20 16.24 20.12 -1.66
N LYS A 21 16.62 20.84 -2.72
CA LYS A 21 16.38 20.44 -4.11
C LYS A 21 16.99 19.07 -4.42
N ALA A 22 18.25 18.83 -4.02
CA ALA A 22 18.93 17.57 -4.24
C ALA A 22 18.20 16.40 -3.54
N SER A 23 17.79 16.57 -2.29
CA SER A 23 17.02 15.57 -1.54
C SER A 23 15.67 15.26 -2.19
N ILE A 24 14.96 16.28 -2.69
CA ILE A 24 13.69 16.11 -3.40
C ILE A 24 13.90 15.33 -4.71
N TRP A 25 14.92 15.67 -5.51
CA TRP A 25 15.24 14.95 -6.74
C TRP A 25 15.59 13.49 -6.47
N GLN A 26 16.43 13.22 -5.46
CA GLN A 26 16.75 11.84 -5.09
C GLN A 26 15.51 11.05 -4.74
N THR A 27 14.58 11.62 -3.98
CA THR A 27 13.30 10.97 -3.65
C THR A 27 12.49 10.68 -4.92
N ALA A 28 12.32 11.67 -5.78
CA ALA A 28 11.54 11.53 -7.00
C ALA A 28 12.10 10.45 -7.93
N ILE A 29 13.43 10.39 -8.07
CA ILE A 29 14.14 9.36 -8.85
C ILE A 29 14.04 7.99 -8.17
N GLY A 30 14.28 7.92 -6.87
CA GLY A 30 14.23 6.67 -6.11
C GLY A 30 12.84 6.02 -6.12
N LEU A 31 11.78 6.81 -6.17
CA LEU A 31 10.40 6.30 -6.26
C LEU A 31 10.10 5.59 -7.58
N GLN A 32 10.89 5.77 -8.65
CA GLN A 32 10.68 5.04 -9.89
C GLN A 32 10.97 3.53 -9.74
N ALA A 33 11.85 3.18 -8.79
CA ALA A 33 12.19 1.79 -8.51
C ALA A 33 11.00 0.95 -7.97
N VAL A 34 9.91 1.55 -7.49
CA VAL A 34 8.70 0.79 -7.08
C VAL A 34 8.06 0.03 -8.25
N ASP A 35 8.23 0.53 -9.46
CA ASP A 35 7.74 -0.08 -10.69
C ASP A 35 8.90 -0.62 -11.58
N GLY A 36 10.11 -0.72 -11.00
CA GLY A 36 11.29 -1.25 -11.69
C GLY A 36 11.92 -0.30 -12.72
N LEU A 37 11.44 0.95 -12.78
CA LEU A 37 11.88 1.93 -13.77
C LEU A 37 13.21 2.58 -13.37
N LYS A 38 13.97 3.00 -14.39
CA LYS A 38 15.23 3.73 -14.24
C LYS A 38 15.18 5.02 -15.05
N THR A 39 15.75 6.07 -14.48
CA THR A 39 15.86 7.37 -15.15
C THR A 39 17.05 7.41 -16.12
N SER A 40 17.00 8.34 -17.07
CA SER A 40 18.07 8.59 -18.02
C SER A 40 19.18 9.46 -17.42
N ASP A 41 20.37 9.40 -18.03
CA ASP A 41 21.47 10.32 -17.70
C ASP A 41 21.11 11.78 -18.02
N TYR A 42 20.27 12.00 -19.03
CA TYR A 42 19.78 13.34 -19.39
C TYR A 42 18.97 13.96 -18.24
N LEU A 43 18.12 13.17 -17.56
CA LEU A 43 17.42 13.63 -16.37
C LEU A 43 18.39 14.07 -15.27
N ILE A 44 19.43 13.26 -15.01
CA ILE A 44 20.41 13.55 -13.96
C ILE A 44 21.13 14.89 -14.25
N GLN A 45 21.53 15.12 -15.51
CA GLN A 45 22.14 16.40 -15.92
C GLN A 45 21.17 17.58 -15.79
N THR A 46 19.90 17.38 -16.16
CA THR A 46 18.86 18.40 -16.03
C THR A 46 18.56 18.71 -14.57
N ALA A 47 18.50 17.70 -13.72
CA ALA A 47 18.33 17.86 -12.28
C ALA A 47 19.48 18.67 -11.65
N ARG A 48 20.73 18.43 -12.05
CA ARG A 48 21.89 19.22 -11.60
C ARG A 48 21.74 20.69 -11.95
N LYS A 49 21.35 21.02 -13.18
CA LYS A 49 21.08 22.43 -13.57
C LYS A 49 20.02 23.09 -12.69
N HIS A 50 18.96 22.36 -12.34
CA HIS A 50 17.94 22.87 -11.44
C HIS A 50 18.45 23.04 -9.99
N ILE A 51 19.25 22.10 -9.49
CA ILE A 51 19.87 22.17 -8.16
C ILE A 51 20.81 23.39 -8.08
N GLU A 52 21.64 23.62 -9.12
CA GLU A 52 22.54 24.77 -9.19
C GLU A 52 21.80 26.12 -9.34
N GLY A 53 20.57 26.11 -9.80
CA GLY A 53 19.77 27.31 -10.00
C GLY A 53 19.86 27.90 -11.41
N ASP A 54 20.52 27.20 -12.35
CA ASP A 54 20.62 27.61 -13.76
C ASP A 54 19.26 27.60 -14.45
N ILE A 55 18.36 26.72 -14.01
CA ILE A 55 16.99 26.59 -14.51
C ILE A 55 16.01 26.38 -13.34
N ASP A 56 14.75 26.76 -13.54
CA ASP A 56 13.67 26.42 -12.62
C ASP A 56 13.08 25.03 -12.94
N ILE A 57 12.16 24.55 -12.08
CA ILE A 57 11.57 23.21 -12.24
C ILE A 57 10.66 23.10 -13.47
N ASP A 58 10.02 24.19 -13.90
CA ASP A 58 9.18 24.17 -15.10
C ASP A 58 10.05 24.15 -16.37
N GLN A 59 11.15 24.85 -16.39
CA GLN A 59 12.16 24.77 -17.45
C GLN A 59 12.77 23.36 -17.51
N ALA A 60 13.05 22.73 -16.36
CA ALA A 60 13.53 21.34 -16.33
C ALA A 60 12.51 20.37 -16.97
N ARG A 61 11.22 20.51 -16.65
CA ARG A 61 10.13 19.71 -17.24
C ARG A 61 10.02 19.89 -18.75
N GLU A 62 10.10 21.11 -19.25
CA GLU A 62 10.06 21.39 -20.69
C GLU A 62 11.32 20.84 -21.41
N LEU A 63 12.50 20.91 -20.82
CA LEU A 63 13.71 20.32 -21.38
C LEU A 63 13.58 18.79 -21.51
N ILE A 64 13.07 18.11 -20.49
CA ILE A 64 12.83 16.66 -20.52
C ILE A 64 11.82 16.30 -21.62
N LYS A 65 10.72 17.05 -21.70
CA LYS A 65 9.71 16.86 -22.74
C LYS A 65 10.29 17.05 -24.15
N ALA A 66 11.04 18.14 -24.38
CA ALA A 66 11.69 18.44 -25.66
C ALA A 66 12.71 17.36 -26.06
N TYR A 67 13.49 16.84 -25.10
CA TYR A 67 14.45 15.77 -25.34
C TYR A 67 13.79 14.53 -25.97
N TYR A 68 12.69 14.05 -25.38
CA TYR A 68 11.99 12.88 -25.91
C TYR A 68 11.19 13.17 -27.18
N GLN A 69 10.78 14.41 -27.42
CA GLN A 69 10.13 14.81 -28.68
C GLN A 69 11.11 14.92 -29.86
N SER A 70 12.36 15.32 -29.59
CA SER A 70 13.39 15.47 -30.61
C SER A 70 14.09 14.17 -30.97
N LYS A 71 13.91 13.10 -30.20
CA LYS A 71 14.59 11.83 -30.40
C LYS A 71 14.05 11.11 -31.65
N SER A 72 14.80 11.10 -32.72
CA SER A 72 14.42 10.51 -34.02
C SER A 72 14.51 8.98 -34.05
N VAL A 73 15.41 8.40 -33.23
CA VAL A 73 15.57 6.94 -33.07
C VAL A 73 15.28 6.59 -31.62
N ARG A 74 14.37 5.65 -31.38
CA ARG A 74 14.03 5.17 -30.05
C ARG A 74 14.73 3.86 -29.75
N GLU A 75 15.27 3.76 -28.54
CA GLU A 75 15.80 2.52 -27.98
C GLU A 75 14.69 1.73 -27.29
N PRO A 76 14.87 0.41 -27.08
CA PRO A 76 13.81 -0.44 -26.50
C PRO A 76 13.32 0.01 -25.11
N ASP A 77 14.16 0.66 -24.32
CA ASP A 77 13.86 1.12 -22.95
C ASP A 77 13.51 2.62 -22.86
N ASP A 78 13.41 3.31 -24.00
CA ASP A 78 13.15 4.75 -24.04
C ASP A 78 11.76 5.13 -23.47
N ASP A 79 10.76 4.29 -23.67
CA ASP A 79 9.42 4.57 -23.14
C ASP A 79 9.40 4.48 -21.61
N GLU A 80 10.10 3.51 -21.04
CA GLU A 80 10.28 3.36 -19.60
C GLU A 80 11.10 4.51 -19.00
N LYS A 81 12.21 4.89 -19.65
CA LYS A 81 13.02 6.04 -19.25
C LYS A 81 12.25 7.34 -19.35
N GLN A 82 11.49 7.53 -20.42
CA GLN A 82 10.63 8.72 -20.60
C GLN A 82 9.59 8.84 -19.51
N GLU A 83 8.94 7.72 -19.12
CA GLU A 83 8.02 7.70 -18.00
C GLU A 83 8.74 8.09 -16.73
N ALA A 84 9.84 7.41 -16.38
CA ALA A 84 10.60 7.66 -15.17
C ALA A 84 11.07 9.12 -15.06
N ASP A 85 11.58 9.69 -16.13
CA ASP A 85 12.09 11.06 -16.17
C ASP A 85 10.98 12.10 -15.97
N LYS A 86 9.87 11.97 -16.71
CA LYS A 86 8.73 12.88 -16.59
C LYS A 86 8.10 12.80 -15.20
N VAL A 87 7.91 11.58 -14.69
CA VAL A 87 7.32 11.38 -13.35
C VAL A 87 8.25 11.93 -12.28
N SER A 88 9.57 11.74 -12.40
CA SER A 88 10.54 12.31 -11.44
C SER A 88 10.48 13.84 -11.40
N ALA A 89 10.43 14.49 -12.55
CA ALA A 89 10.32 15.96 -12.62
C ALA A 89 8.97 16.45 -12.05
N ASN A 90 7.87 15.75 -12.34
CA ASN A 90 6.55 16.07 -11.79
C ASN A 90 6.52 15.89 -10.26
N ILE A 91 7.06 14.80 -9.72
CA ILE A 91 7.16 14.58 -8.26
C ILE A 91 8.03 15.66 -7.62
N THR A 92 9.16 16.02 -8.25
CA THR A 92 10.01 17.10 -7.75
C THR A 92 9.25 18.40 -7.62
N LYS A 93 8.48 18.80 -8.62
CA LYS A 93 7.62 19.99 -8.56
C LYS A 93 6.60 19.91 -7.43
N ILE A 94 5.98 18.73 -7.24
CA ILE A 94 4.98 18.50 -6.20
C ILE A 94 5.59 18.60 -4.80
N LEU A 95 6.72 17.93 -4.56
CA LEU A 95 7.37 17.91 -3.25
C LEU A 95 8.01 19.23 -2.87
N SER A 96 8.35 20.08 -3.85
CA SER A 96 8.81 21.46 -3.64
C SER A 96 7.66 22.41 -3.29
N SER A 97 6.42 22.03 -3.57
CA SER A 97 5.24 22.83 -3.23
C SER A 97 4.85 22.61 -1.76
N LYS A 98 4.43 23.69 -1.08
CA LYS A 98 3.90 23.61 0.30
C LYS A 98 2.41 23.32 0.35
N THR A 99 1.75 23.17 -0.80
CA THR A 99 0.30 22.95 -0.88
C THR A 99 -0.03 21.47 -0.84
N PHE A 100 -0.91 21.06 0.08
CA PHE A 100 -1.43 19.73 0.20
C PHE A 100 -2.94 19.77 0.46
N ASP A 101 -3.71 19.03 -0.36
CA ASP A 101 -5.16 18.89 -0.20
C ASP A 101 -5.46 17.47 0.32
N PHE A 102 -5.83 17.40 1.61
CA PHE A 102 -6.21 16.15 2.28
C PHE A 102 -7.68 15.84 2.01
N SER A 103 -7.98 15.50 0.78
CA SER A 103 -9.32 15.12 0.31
C SER A 103 -9.27 14.06 -0.79
N THR A 104 -10.42 13.47 -1.11
CA THR A 104 -10.55 12.57 -2.27
C THR A 104 -10.15 13.26 -3.58
N ASN A 105 -10.56 14.51 -3.76
CA ASN A 105 -10.18 15.30 -4.93
C ASN A 105 -8.69 15.65 -4.90
N GLY A 106 -8.12 15.91 -3.73
CA GLY A 106 -6.69 16.08 -3.52
C GLY A 106 -5.88 14.87 -3.96
N LEU A 107 -6.28 13.65 -3.56
CA LEU A 107 -5.64 12.41 -3.98
C LEU A 107 -5.72 12.20 -5.50
N VAL A 108 -6.89 12.45 -6.10
CA VAL A 108 -7.10 12.35 -7.55
C VAL A 108 -6.28 13.40 -8.31
N SER A 109 -6.22 14.63 -7.80
CA SER A 109 -5.39 15.70 -8.34
C SER A 109 -3.89 15.38 -8.22
N LEU A 110 -3.48 14.79 -7.10
CA LEU A 110 -2.10 14.36 -6.89
C LEU A 110 -1.68 13.34 -7.94
N HIS A 111 -2.48 12.28 -8.16
CA HIS A 111 -2.23 11.31 -9.22
C HIS A 111 -2.15 11.98 -10.60
N ARG A 112 -3.07 12.93 -10.92
CA ARG A 112 -3.03 13.66 -12.18
C ARG A 112 -1.72 14.40 -12.35
N ARG A 113 -1.27 15.13 -11.32
CA ARG A 113 -0.04 15.92 -11.35
C ARG A 113 1.21 15.06 -11.45
N ILE A 114 1.25 13.90 -10.78
CA ILE A 114 2.37 12.95 -10.87
C ILE A 114 2.52 12.41 -12.30
N PHE A 115 1.42 12.05 -12.95
CA PHE A 115 1.43 11.38 -14.26
C PHE A 115 1.03 12.28 -15.43
N GLU A 116 1.06 13.59 -15.22
CA GLU A 116 0.82 14.58 -16.28
C GLU A 116 1.80 14.38 -17.45
N GLY A 117 1.26 14.25 -18.67
CA GLY A 117 2.05 14.03 -19.87
C GLY A 117 2.66 12.63 -20.00
N VAL A 118 2.25 11.68 -19.13
CA VAL A 118 2.64 10.27 -19.14
C VAL A 118 1.44 9.40 -19.47
N PHE A 119 0.42 9.39 -18.62
CA PHE A 119 -0.77 8.58 -18.83
C PHE A 119 -1.95 9.41 -19.33
N LYS A 120 -2.65 8.92 -20.37
CA LYS A 120 -3.90 9.54 -20.85
C LYS A 120 -5.01 9.54 -19.79
N HIS A 121 -4.95 8.61 -18.84
CA HIS A 121 -5.91 8.45 -17.74
C HIS A 121 -5.40 9.05 -16.42
N ALA A 122 -4.36 9.89 -16.44
CA ALA A 122 -3.86 10.56 -15.23
C ALA A 122 -4.98 11.31 -14.49
N GLY A 123 -5.18 11.01 -13.21
CA GLY A 123 -6.25 11.57 -12.38
C GLY A 123 -7.65 11.01 -12.66
N LYS A 124 -7.77 9.87 -13.36
CA LYS A 124 -9.03 9.16 -13.52
C LYS A 124 -9.06 7.97 -12.60
N VAL A 125 -10.07 7.91 -11.73
CA VAL A 125 -10.36 6.73 -10.93
C VAL A 125 -10.83 5.63 -11.88
N ARG A 126 -10.32 4.41 -11.72
CA ARG A 126 -10.68 3.28 -12.58
C ARG A 126 -12.18 2.94 -12.45
N ASP A 127 -12.74 2.43 -13.51
CA ASP A 127 -14.13 2.00 -13.65
C ASP A 127 -14.25 0.48 -13.93
N TYR A 128 -13.21 -0.27 -13.60
CA TYR A 128 -13.10 -1.73 -13.75
C TYR A 128 -12.34 -2.33 -12.57
N ASP A 129 -12.56 -3.63 -12.31
CA ASP A 129 -11.82 -4.37 -11.30
C ASP A 129 -10.41 -4.72 -11.80
N ILE A 130 -9.45 -4.75 -10.87
CA ILE A 130 -8.04 -4.94 -11.18
C ILE A 130 -7.47 -6.13 -10.43
N THR A 131 -6.61 -6.87 -11.10
CA THR A 131 -5.79 -7.95 -10.54
C THR A 131 -4.35 -7.72 -10.97
N LYS A 132 -3.42 -7.76 -10.03
CA LYS A 132 -1.98 -7.61 -10.30
C LYS A 132 -1.23 -8.77 -9.71
N LYS A 133 -0.27 -9.30 -10.47
CA LYS A 133 0.69 -10.29 -9.95
C LYS A 133 1.71 -9.57 -9.08
N GLU A 134 1.78 -9.94 -7.80
CA GLU A 134 2.69 -9.33 -6.85
C GLU A 134 3.87 -10.27 -6.54
N TRP A 135 5.07 -9.69 -6.38
CA TRP A 135 6.28 -10.46 -6.13
C TRP A 135 6.27 -11.16 -4.77
N VAL A 136 5.77 -10.50 -3.73
CA VAL A 136 5.73 -11.03 -2.35
C VAL A 136 5.00 -12.38 -2.27
N PRO A 137 3.80 -12.55 -2.88
CA PRO A 137 3.06 -13.80 -2.90
C PRO A 137 3.32 -14.65 -4.16
N GLU A 138 4.50 -14.57 -4.77
CA GLU A 138 4.90 -15.39 -5.93
C GLU A 138 3.94 -15.32 -7.12
N GLY A 139 3.49 -14.13 -7.47
CA GLY A 139 2.60 -13.91 -8.60
C GLY A 139 1.12 -14.05 -8.26
N ASP A 140 0.77 -14.30 -7.00
CA ASP A 140 -0.61 -14.14 -6.51
C ASP A 140 -0.94 -12.65 -6.34
N THR A 141 -2.19 -12.32 -6.05
CA THR A 141 -2.71 -10.95 -6.01
C THR A 141 -3.18 -10.55 -4.62
N VAL A 142 -3.11 -9.26 -4.33
CA VAL A 142 -3.85 -8.65 -3.23
C VAL A 142 -5.31 -8.48 -3.65
N ASN A 143 -6.24 -8.66 -2.72
CA ASN A 143 -7.65 -8.35 -2.95
C ASN A 143 -7.84 -6.82 -2.96
N TYR A 144 -7.75 -6.23 -4.14
CA TYR A 144 -8.03 -4.80 -4.33
C TYR A 144 -9.53 -4.52 -4.24
N LEU A 145 -9.88 -3.28 -3.94
CA LEU A 145 -11.27 -2.90 -3.79
C LEU A 145 -12.03 -2.94 -5.13
N ASN A 146 -13.30 -3.33 -5.10
CA ASN A 146 -14.18 -3.26 -6.27
C ASN A 146 -14.33 -1.80 -6.75
N PHE A 147 -14.37 -1.61 -8.07
CA PHE A 147 -14.34 -0.26 -8.67
C PHE A 147 -15.56 0.62 -8.27
N GLU A 148 -16.71 0.02 -7.99
CA GLU A 148 -17.92 0.76 -7.59
C GLU A 148 -17.77 1.45 -6.22
N ASP A 149 -16.88 0.96 -5.38
CA ASP A 149 -16.70 1.44 -4.00
C ASP A 149 -15.52 2.41 -3.81
N LEU A 150 -14.69 2.63 -4.84
CA LEU A 150 -13.41 3.34 -4.71
C LEU A 150 -13.54 4.72 -4.07
N ARG A 151 -14.38 5.60 -4.63
CA ARG A 151 -14.54 6.97 -4.13
C ARG A 151 -15.12 6.99 -2.72
N ARG A 152 -16.06 6.11 -2.42
CA ARG A 152 -16.67 5.99 -1.09
C ARG A 152 -15.62 5.55 -0.06
N ALA A 153 -14.78 4.58 -0.41
CA ALA A 153 -13.72 4.09 0.47
C ALA A 153 -12.64 5.13 0.73
N ILE A 154 -12.19 5.84 -0.31
CA ILE A 154 -11.22 6.95 -0.14
C ILE A 154 -11.79 8.00 0.81
N ASN A 155 -13.01 8.46 0.56
CA ASN A 155 -13.67 9.46 1.42
C ASN A 155 -13.75 8.97 2.87
N TYR A 156 -14.19 7.74 3.07
CA TYR A 156 -14.31 7.16 4.39
C TYR A 156 -12.99 7.12 5.14
N ASP A 157 -11.91 6.63 4.49
CA ASP A 157 -10.60 6.53 5.11
C ASP A 157 -10.02 7.90 5.46
N LEU A 158 -10.15 8.87 4.54
CA LEU A 158 -9.68 10.23 4.79
C LEU A 158 -10.49 10.93 5.90
N GLU A 159 -11.80 10.67 6.02
CA GLU A 159 -12.61 11.19 7.13
C GLU A 159 -12.23 10.56 8.47
N GLN A 160 -12.02 9.22 8.51
CA GLN A 160 -11.55 8.56 9.71
C GLN A 160 -10.20 9.11 10.16
N GLU A 161 -9.28 9.32 9.22
CA GLU A 161 -7.96 9.86 9.51
C GLU A 161 -8.01 11.32 9.96
N ARG A 162 -8.86 12.16 9.35
CA ARG A 162 -9.06 13.55 9.77
C ARG A 162 -9.58 13.67 11.19
N ASN A 163 -10.39 12.71 11.62
CA ASN A 163 -10.97 12.66 12.98
C ASN A 163 -10.06 11.94 13.97
N PHE A 164 -8.94 11.37 13.54
CA PHE A 164 -7.99 10.71 14.42
C PHE A 164 -7.04 11.74 15.05
N SER A 165 -6.80 11.59 16.35
CA SER A 165 -5.87 12.45 17.10
C SER A 165 -4.58 11.70 17.43
N TYR A 166 -3.47 12.22 16.92
CA TYR A 166 -2.14 11.75 17.30
C TYR A 166 -1.67 12.27 18.66
N LYS A 167 -2.42 13.17 19.29
CA LYS A 167 -2.06 13.77 20.59
C LYS A 167 -2.26 12.76 21.72
N GLY A 168 -1.20 12.51 22.48
CA GLY A 168 -1.28 11.68 23.71
C GLY A 168 -1.25 10.17 23.49
N ILE A 169 -1.08 9.70 22.26
CA ILE A 169 -0.91 8.25 21.98
C ILE A 169 0.58 7.85 22.06
N SER A 170 0.83 6.57 22.32
CA SER A 170 2.18 6.03 22.29
C SER A 170 2.78 6.01 20.88
N GLN A 171 4.11 5.98 20.77
CA GLN A 171 4.79 5.83 19.49
C GLN A 171 4.35 4.54 18.76
N ASP A 172 4.18 3.44 19.48
CA ASP A 172 3.72 2.18 18.90
C ASP A 172 2.31 2.29 18.34
N ALA A 173 1.39 2.89 19.08
CA ALA A 173 0.02 3.13 18.60
C ALA A 173 -0.01 4.05 17.38
N MET A 174 0.84 5.08 17.35
CA MET A 174 1.00 5.97 16.21
C MET A 174 1.49 5.21 14.96
N ILE A 175 2.54 4.42 15.09
CA ILE A 175 3.11 3.64 13.98
C ILE A 175 2.09 2.63 13.45
N THR A 176 1.42 1.90 14.34
CA THR A 176 0.39 0.92 13.95
C THR A 176 -0.78 1.59 13.24
N HIS A 177 -1.26 2.73 13.76
CA HIS A 177 -2.35 3.49 13.12
C HIS A 177 -1.94 3.99 11.72
N LEU A 178 -0.78 4.65 11.62
CA LEU A 178 -0.27 5.16 10.35
C LEU A 178 -0.07 4.05 9.31
N SER A 179 0.50 2.92 9.72
CA SER A 179 0.68 1.75 8.84
C SER A 179 -0.66 1.23 8.33
N ARG A 180 -1.68 1.16 9.19
CA ARG A 180 -3.03 0.75 8.80
C ARG A 180 -3.68 1.73 7.83
N PHE A 181 -3.59 3.03 8.10
CA PHE A 181 -4.13 4.07 7.23
C PHE A 181 -3.48 4.04 5.84
N VAL A 182 -2.15 4.07 5.78
CA VAL A 182 -1.42 4.10 4.49
C VAL A 182 -1.62 2.81 3.69
N SER A 183 -1.56 1.64 4.35
CA SER A 183 -1.79 0.36 3.66
C SER A 183 -3.24 0.23 3.17
N GLY A 184 -4.20 0.71 3.94
CA GLY A 184 -5.60 0.75 3.56
C GLY A 184 -5.85 1.63 2.35
N LEU A 185 -5.30 2.85 2.34
CA LEU A 185 -5.41 3.76 1.21
C LEU A 185 -4.79 3.17 -0.07
N TRP A 186 -3.64 2.48 0.05
CA TRP A 186 -3.02 1.78 -1.07
C TRP A 186 -3.86 0.60 -1.57
N GLN A 187 -4.49 -0.18 -0.67
CA GLN A 187 -5.32 -1.34 -1.02
C GLN A 187 -6.56 -0.95 -1.84
N ILE A 188 -7.09 0.25 -1.66
CA ILE A 188 -8.18 0.76 -2.52
C ILE A 188 -7.78 0.67 -3.99
N HIS A 189 -6.52 0.91 -4.30
CA HIS A 189 -5.94 0.82 -5.64
C HIS A 189 -6.78 1.57 -6.68
N ALA A 190 -6.99 2.86 -6.42
CA ALA A 190 -7.99 3.68 -7.09
C ALA A 190 -7.72 3.93 -8.58
N PHE A 191 -6.49 3.77 -9.03
CA PHE A 191 -6.06 4.09 -10.39
C PHE A 191 -5.64 2.84 -11.15
N GLY A 192 -5.67 2.88 -12.48
CA GLY A 192 -5.20 1.78 -13.32
C GLY A 192 -3.70 1.51 -13.13
N GLU A 193 -2.90 2.57 -13.07
CA GLU A 193 -1.45 2.53 -12.85
C GLU A 193 -1.00 3.58 -11.84
N GLY A 194 0.24 3.48 -11.31
CA GLY A 194 0.88 4.49 -10.48
C GLY A 194 0.38 4.58 -9.03
N ASN A 195 -0.40 3.61 -8.53
CA ASN A 195 -0.97 3.66 -7.18
C ASN A 195 0.11 3.72 -6.09
N THR A 196 1.20 2.96 -6.21
CA THR A 196 2.27 2.94 -5.19
C THR A 196 3.02 4.27 -5.15
N ARG A 197 3.39 4.84 -6.32
CA ARG A 197 4.05 6.15 -6.38
C ARG A 197 3.15 7.26 -5.83
N THR A 198 1.85 7.23 -6.15
CA THR A 198 0.87 8.16 -5.60
C THR A 198 0.76 8.03 -4.08
N THR A 199 0.66 6.80 -3.55
CA THR A 199 0.59 6.56 -2.11
C THR A 199 1.86 7.04 -1.40
N ALA A 200 3.04 6.81 -1.96
CA ALA A 200 4.31 7.27 -1.38
C ALA A 200 4.37 8.80 -1.31
N VAL A 201 4.08 9.50 -2.42
CA VAL A 201 4.08 10.97 -2.46
C VAL A 201 3.00 11.53 -1.52
N PHE A 202 1.80 10.95 -1.53
CA PHE A 202 0.74 11.32 -0.59
C PHE A 202 1.19 11.17 0.86
N THR A 203 1.84 10.06 1.21
CA THR A 203 2.34 9.79 2.56
C THR A 203 3.38 10.83 2.99
N ILE A 204 4.33 11.19 2.12
CA ILE A 204 5.32 12.22 2.40
C ILE A 204 4.64 13.57 2.68
N LEU A 205 3.71 13.98 1.81
CA LEU A 205 2.99 15.24 1.95
C LEU A 205 2.11 15.26 3.22
N TYR A 206 1.41 14.16 3.47
CA TYR A 206 0.57 14.00 4.65
C TYR A 206 1.37 14.09 5.95
N LEU A 207 2.46 13.35 6.06
CA LEU A 207 3.32 13.39 7.24
C LEU A 207 3.89 14.78 7.50
N ARG A 208 4.30 15.51 6.44
CA ARG A 208 4.73 16.89 6.55
C ARG A 208 3.59 17.80 7.01
N HIS A 209 2.39 17.60 6.47
CA HIS A 209 1.19 18.38 6.82
C HIS A 209 0.81 18.26 8.30
N ILE A 210 0.94 17.05 8.88
CA ILE A 210 0.66 16.82 10.31
C ILE A 210 1.89 17.09 11.20
N GLY A 211 2.96 17.68 10.65
CA GLY A 211 4.09 18.23 11.42
C GLY A 211 5.28 17.32 11.60
N PHE A 212 5.32 16.14 10.95
CA PHE A 212 6.52 15.30 11.00
C PHE A 212 7.63 15.83 10.09
N LYS A 213 8.87 15.76 10.59
CA LYS A 213 10.05 15.99 9.78
C LYS A 213 10.39 14.70 9.03
N VAL A 214 9.91 14.59 7.81
CA VAL A 214 10.20 13.45 6.95
C VAL A 214 11.44 13.73 6.13
N THR A 215 12.52 12.97 6.40
CA THR A 215 13.67 12.89 5.51
C THR A 215 13.31 11.96 4.35
N ASN A 216 13.71 12.34 3.15
CA ASN A 216 13.32 11.59 1.95
C ASN A 216 14.15 10.31 1.74
N ASP A 217 15.23 10.12 2.50
CA ASP A 217 16.23 9.05 2.32
C ASP A 217 15.63 7.64 2.36
N MET A 218 14.63 7.42 3.22
CA MET A 218 13.97 6.13 3.34
C MET A 218 13.25 5.72 2.05
N PHE A 219 12.59 6.67 1.37
CA PHE A 219 11.94 6.40 0.10
C PHE A 219 12.93 6.23 -1.05
N VAL A 220 14.09 6.90 -0.98
CA VAL A 220 15.18 6.72 -1.96
C VAL A 220 15.75 5.31 -1.90
N GLN A 221 16.10 4.86 -0.70
CA GLN A 221 16.85 3.61 -0.50
C GLN A 221 15.94 2.38 -0.45
N HIS A 222 14.68 2.56 -0.02
CA HIS A 222 13.76 1.48 0.32
C HIS A 222 12.39 1.58 -0.36
N SER A 223 12.31 2.22 -1.55
CA SER A 223 11.05 2.35 -2.30
C SER A 223 10.45 0.98 -2.68
N TRP A 224 11.28 0.05 -3.14
CA TRP A 224 10.86 -1.34 -3.43
C TRP A 224 10.43 -2.09 -2.16
N TYR A 225 11.12 -1.86 -1.04
CA TYR A 225 10.68 -2.42 0.24
C TYR A 225 9.33 -1.84 0.67
N PHE A 226 9.13 -0.53 0.55
CA PHE A 226 7.85 0.12 0.87
C PHE A 226 6.69 -0.48 0.06
N ARG A 227 6.86 -0.67 -1.26
CA ARG A 227 5.86 -1.37 -2.09
C ARG A 227 5.57 -2.77 -1.55
N ASN A 228 6.59 -3.56 -1.33
CA ASN A 228 6.44 -4.94 -0.88
C ASN A 228 5.83 -5.02 0.54
N ALA A 229 6.13 -4.05 1.40
CA ALA A 229 5.52 -3.94 2.72
C ALA A 229 4.02 -3.63 2.65
N LEU A 230 3.59 -2.79 1.70
CA LEU A 230 2.17 -2.55 1.41
C LEU A 230 1.48 -3.83 0.91
N VAL A 231 2.11 -4.57 0.01
CA VAL A 231 1.61 -5.89 -0.44
C VAL A 231 1.47 -6.82 0.75
N ARG A 232 2.51 -6.97 1.59
CA ARG A 232 2.51 -7.90 2.73
C ARG A 232 1.48 -7.53 3.81
N ALA A 233 1.23 -6.23 4.00
CA ALA A 233 0.22 -5.73 4.92
C ALA A 233 -1.22 -6.04 4.47
N ASN A 234 -1.44 -6.30 3.18
CA ASN A 234 -2.76 -6.50 2.57
C ASN A 234 -2.95 -7.88 1.95
N TYR A 235 -1.92 -8.73 1.91
CA TYR A 235 -2.03 -10.07 1.36
C TYR A 235 -2.45 -11.08 2.43
N LYS A 236 -3.48 -11.85 2.11
CA LYS A 236 -3.97 -12.97 2.90
C LYS A 236 -4.33 -14.14 2.01
N ASN A 237 -3.97 -15.33 2.44
CA ASN A 237 -4.38 -16.58 1.80
C ASN A 237 -4.67 -17.62 2.88
N ALA A 238 -5.94 -17.80 3.21
CA ALA A 238 -6.38 -18.70 4.28
C ALA A 238 -6.06 -20.17 3.96
N VAL A 239 -6.10 -20.56 2.67
CA VAL A 239 -5.77 -21.94 2.24
C VAL A 239 -4.31 -22.28 2.54
N LYS A 240 -3.41 -21.30 2.37
CA LYS A 240 -1.97 -21.44 2.67
C LYS A 240 -1.63 -21.09 4.12
N GLY A 241 -2.61 -20.77 4.96
CA GLY A 241 -2.39 -20.34 6.34
C GLY A 241 -1.67 -18.98 6.46
N ILE A 242 -1.77 -18.12 5.44
CA ILE A 242 -1.08 -16.83 5.38
C ILE A 242 -2.06 -15.73 5.79
N ASP A 243 -1.70 -14.95 6.82
CA ASP A 243 -2.48 -13.82 7.28
C ASP A 243 -1.78 -12.49 6.97
N TYR A 244 -2.51 -11.39 7.10
CA TYR A 244 -1.97 -10.03 6.98
C TYR A 244 -0.78 -9.81 7.91
N SER A 245 0.22 -9.08 7.43
CA SER A 245 1.37 -8.74 8.25
C SER A 245 1.79 -7.28 8.05
N PRO A 246 1.31 -6.36 8.90
CA PRO A 246 1.69 -4.95 8.83
C PRO A 246 3.09 -4.68 9.37
N VAL A 247 3.73 -5.63 10.07
CA VAL A 247 4.99 -5.47 10.78
C VAL A 247 6.11 -4.89 9.91
N TYR A 248 6.16 -5.24 8.64
CA TYR A 248 7.19 -4.75 7.72
C TYR A 248 6.96 -3.26 7.36
N LEU A 249 5.72 -2.85 7.19
CA LEU A 249 5.38 -1.45 6.98
C LEU A 249 5.60 -0.62 8.25
N GLU A 250 5.31 -1.20 9.43
CA GLU A 250 5.63 -0.58 10.72
C GLU A 250 7.13 -0.37 10.89
N ARG A 251 7.98 -1.36 10.54
CA ARG A 251 9.45 -1.20 10.55
C ARG A 251 9.92 -0.07 9.63
N PHE A 252 9.32 0.06 8.46
CA PHE A 252 9.61 1.17 7.56
C PHE A 252 9.29 2.53 8.22
N PHE A 253 8.11 2.67 8.81
CA PHE A 253 7.72 3.92 9.48
C PHE A 253 8.50 4.18 10.77
N ARG A 254 8.91 3.15 11.50
CA ARG A 254 9.80 3.29 12.66
C ARG A 254 11.16 3.87 12.25
N ASN A 255 11.75 3.36 11.19
CA ASN A 255 12.99 3.92 10.67
C ASN A 255 12.79 5.37 10.19
N LEU A 256 11.70 5.63 9.47
CA LEU A 256 11.40 6.95 8.91
C LEU A 256 11.13 8.02 9.98
N LEU A 257 10.34 7.70 11.00
CA LEU A 257 9.81 8.68 11.95
C LEU A 257 10.51 8.68 13.29
N LEU A 258 11.02 7.52 13.72
CA LEU A 258 11.66 7.36 15.04
C LEU A 258 13.18 7.23 14.93
N GLY A 259 13.74 7.15 13.70
CA GLY A 259 15.18 6.96 13.48
C GLY A 259 15.68 5.59 13.93
N GLU A 260 14.81 4.60 14.09
CA GLU A 260 15.19 3.22 14.36
C GLU A 260 15.95 2.64 13.16
N LYS A 261 16.68 1.55 13.38
CA LYS A 261 17.55 0.94 12.35
C LYS A 261 17.15 -0.51 12.08
N TRP A 262 15.88 -0.74 11.77
CA TRP A 262 15.43 -2.04 11.33
C TRP A 262 16.04 -2.40 9.97
N ASP A 263 16.43 -3.66 9.81
CA ASP A 263 16.93 -4.18 8.53
C ASP A 263 15.77 -4.36 7.54
N LEU A 264 15.74 -3.51 6.52
CA LEU A 264 14.65 -3.46 5.52
C LEU A 264 15.04 -4.25 4.26
N ARG A 265 15.08 -5.59 4.37
CA ARG A 265 15.39 -6.46 3.24
C ARG A 265 14.14 -7.10 2.66
N ASN A 266 13.96 -6.96 1.35
CA ASN A 266 12.81 -7.50 0.62
C ASN A 266 12.63 -9.00 0.79
N ARG A 267 13.70 -9.78 0.91
CA ARG A 267 13.64 -11.23 1.12
C ARG A 267 12.83 -11.68 2.35
N TYR A 268 12.73 -10.83 3.38
CA TYR A 268 11.96 -11.13 4.59
C TYR A 268 10.43 -11.02 4.38
N LEU A 269 10.01 -10.31 3.34
CA LEU A 269 8.61 -10.11 3.01
C LEU A 269 8.05 -11.25 2.14
N HIS A 270 8.95 -11.98 1.46
CA HIS A 270 8.55 -13.05 0.54
C HIS A 270 7.88 -14.20 1.31
N ILE A 271 6.77 -14.72 0.80
CA ILE A 271 5.95 -15.71 1.51
C ILE A 271 6.60 -17.08 1.53
N ASN A 272 7.25 -17.46 0.43
CA ASN A 272 8.03 -18.70 0.32
C ASN A 272 9.49 -18.41 0.00
N PRO A 273 10.26 -17.88 0.96
CA PRO A 273 11.66 -17.59 0.69
C PRO A 273 12.42 -18.90 0.40
N SER A 274 13.43 -18.84 -0.47
CA SER A 274 14.32 -19.97 -0.74
C SER A 274 14.95 -20.49 0.56
N LYS A 275 15.42 -21.76 0.58
CA LYS A 275 16.09 -22.33 1.76
C LYS A 275 17.24 -21.46 2.24
N GLU A 276 18.04 -20.93 1.33
CA GLU A 276 19.17 -20.02 1.61
C GLU A 276 18.74 -18.73 2.33
N TRP A 277 17.53 -18.25 2.04
CA TRP A 277 16.96 -17.08 2.72
C TRP A 277 16.37 -17.40 4.09
N ARG A 278 15.92 -18.64 4.31
CA ARG A 278 15.37 -19.11 5.59
C ARG A 278 16.46 -19.38 6.63
N GLU A 279 17.65 -19.81 6.18
CA GLU A 279 18.75 -20.18 7.05
C GLU A 279 19.55 -18.96 7.59
N GLN A 280 19.28 -17.75 7.10
CA GLN A 280 19.87 -16.57 7.70
C GLN A 280 19.10 -16.19 8.97
N PRO A 281 19.79 -16.01 10.11
CA PRO A 281 19.13 -15.74 11.37
C PRO A 281 18.22 -14.52 11.25
N ASN A 282 16.96 -14.69 11.65
CA ASN A 282 16.06 -13.58 11.92
C ASN A 282 16.77 -12.72 12.97
N LEU A 283 17.41 -11.63 12.57
CA LEU A 283 17.91 -10.62 13.48
C LEU A 283 16.72 -9.84 14.07
N ASP A 284 15.86 -10.54 14.81
CA ASP A 284 14.98 -9.98 15.82
C ASP A 284 15.78 -9.60 17.08
N THR A 285 17.08 -9.37 16.97
CA THR A 285 17.91 -8.90 18.06
C THR A 285 17.93 -7.38 18.06
N ARG A 286 16.94 -6.78 18.71
CA ARG A 286 17.28 -5.65 19.57
C ARG A 286 18.34 -6.17 20.54
N THR A 287 19.53 -5.57 20.52
CA THR A 287 20.42 -5.68 21.70
C THR A 287 19.58 -5.30 22.90
N SER A 288 19.29 -6.33 23.66
CA SER A 288 18.50 -6.29 24.88
C SER A 288 19.14 -5.35 25.90
N ASN A 289 18.33 -4.45 26.42
CA ASN A 289 18.24 -4.36 27.87
C ASN A 289 16.80 -4.01 28.25
N GLU A 290 16.28 -4.94 29.05
CA GLU A 290 15.23 -4.83 30.05
C GLU A 290 13.76 -4.88 29.65
N GLN A 291 13.23 -5.99 30.08
CA GLN A 291 12.03 -6.28 30.87
C GLN A 291 10.69 -6.54 30.19
N ALA A 292 10.42 -7.81 30.25
CA ALA A 292 9.23 -8.54 30.69
C ALA A 292 7.97 -8.56 29.81
N PRO A 293 7.40 -9.74 29.69
CA PRO A 293 6.35 -10.04 28.72
C PRO A 293 4.97 -9.77 29.31
N HIS A 294 4.15 -9.01 28.61
CA HIS A 294 2.73 -9.08 28.83
C HIS A 294 2.17 -10.35 28.15
N LYS A 295 1.90 -11.34 29.01
CA LYS A 295 1.12 -12.53 28.68
C LYS A 295 -0.28 -12.10 28.26
N HIS A 296 -0.66 -12.41 27.05
CA HIS A 296 -2.05 -12.54 26.71
C HIS A 296 -2.55 -13.89 27.21
N PRO A 297 -3.70 -13.96 27.87
CA PRO A 297 -4.21 -15.21 28.40
C PRO A 297 -4.74 -16.06 27.24
N THR A 298 -4.06 -17.17 27.05
CA THR A 298 -4.60 -18.31 26.30
C THR A 298 -5.56 -19.02 27.25
N SER A 299 -6.83 -18.95 26.97
CA SER A 299 -7.78 -19.89 27.53
C SER A 299 -8.76 -20.32 26.46
N SER A 300 -8.45 -21.45 25.86
CA SER A 300 -9.46 -22.25 25.17
C SER A 300 -10.18 -23.08 26.22
N PRO A 301 -11.49 -23.13 26.20
CA PRO A 301 -12.20 -24.31 26.62
C PRO A 301 -12.52 -25.16 25.38
N GLN A 302 -12.03 -26.36 25.36
CA GLN A 302 -12.54 -27.40 24.49
C GLN A 302 -14.00 -27.66 24.88
N VAL A 303 -14.89 -27.32 23.98
CA VAL A 303 -16.26 -27.87 23.97
C VAL A 303 -16.43 -28.54 22.62
N GLN A 304 -16.38 -29.86 22.64
CA GLN A 304 -16.88 -30.69 21.56
C GLN A 304 -18.42 -30.61 21.59
N ASP A 305 -18.98 -29.59 20.92
CA ASP A 305 -20.38 -29.61 20.54
C ASP A 305 -20.49 -30.03 19.07
N LYS A 306 -21.33 -31.02 18.82
CA LYS A 306 -21.68 -31.51 17.49
C LYS A 306 -22.23 -30.34 16.66
N LEU A 307 -21.43 -29.87 15.71
CA LEU A 307 -21.74 -28.78 14.78
C LEU A 307 -22.66 -29.30 13.68
N HIS A 308 -23.97 -29.38 13.95
CA HIS A 308 -24.97 -29.58 12.91
C HIS A 308 -25.83 -28.32 12.78
N THR A 309 -25.82 -27.72 11.58
CA THR A 309 -26.89 -26.82 11.16
C THR A 309 -27.53 -27.41 9.92
N ASP A 310 -28.86 -27.51 9.95
CA ASP A 310 -29.67 -27.96 8.81
C ASP A 310 -30.27 -26.78 8.05
N ASP A 311 -29.89 -25.54 8.40
CA ASP A 311 -30.38 -24.35 7.69
C ASP A 311 -29.75 -24.26 6.30
N PRO A 312 -30.55 -24.47 5.24
CA PRO A 312 -30.05 -24.49 3.87
C PRO A 312 -29.42 -23.17 3.44
N ASN A 313 -29.85 -22.04 4.03
CA ASN A 313 -29.29 -20.74 3.73
C ASN A 313 -27.89 -20.55 4.36
N ILE A 314 -27.70 -21.07 5.58
CA ILE A 314 -26.38 -21.09 6.23
C ILE A 314 -25.43 -21.99 5.45
N LEU A 315 -25.86 -23.18 5.09
CA LEU A 315 -25.05 -24.12 4.31
C LEU A 315 -24.61 -23.48 2.98
N ARG A 316 -25.54 -22.86 2.26
CA ARG A 316 -25.30 -22.23 0.96
C ARG A 316 -24.33 -21.05 1.09
N ILE A 317 -24.45 -20.20 2.11
CA ILE A 317 -23.58 -19.04 2.30
C ILE A 317 -22.18 -19.44 2.77
N VAL A 318 -22.07 -20.45 3.65
CA VAL A 318 -20.79 -21.00 4.08
C VAL A 318 -20.02 -21.60 2.88
N GLN A 319 -20.72 -22.29 2.00
CA GLN A 319 -20.16 -22.87 0.79
C GLN A 319 -19.71 -21.79 -0.21
N ALA A 320 -20.50 -20.70 -0.36
CA ALA A 320 -20.19 -19.60 -1.25
C ALA A 320 -19.00 -18.74 -0.75
N VAL A 321 -18.92 -18.49 0.55
CA VAL A 321 -17.81 -17.72 1.14
C VAL A 321 -16.54 -18.55 1.13
N GLY A 322 -16.61 -19.83 1.47
CA GLY A 322 -15.45 -20.72 1.46
C GLY A 322 -14.27 -20.16 2.23
N ALA A 323 -13.07 -20.37 1.73
CA ALA A 323 -11.83 -19.85 2.33
C ALA A 323 -11.51 -18.39 1.93
N GLN A 324 -12.47 -17.64 1.41
CA GLN A 324 -12.27 -16.30 0.87
C GLN A 324 -12.90 -15.22 1.77
N GLU A 325 -12.46 -13.98 1.57
CA GLU A 325 -13.09 -12.79 2.13
C GLU A 325 -13.89 -12.10 1.03
N LEU A 326 -15.19 -12.18 1.10
CA LEU A 326 -16.07 -11.69 0.07
C LEU A 326 -16.91 -10.49 0.51
N SER A 327 -17.04 -9.51 -0.36
CA SER A 327 -18.06 -8.45 -0.23
C SER A 327 -19.47 -9.02 -0.43
N VAL A 328 -20.49 -8.26 -0.03
CA VAL A 328 -21.89 -8.67 -0.27
C VAL A 328 -22.14 -8.93 -1.75
N LYS A 329 -21.54 -8.12 -2.66
CA LYS A 329 -21.71 -8.27 -4.10
C LYS A 329 -21.12 -9.59 -4.61
N GLU A 330 -19.87 -9.88 -4.25
CA GLU A 330 -19.21 -11.14 -4.62
C GLU A 330 -19.98 -12.36 -4.10
N ILE A 331 -20.53 -12.26 -2.89
CA ILE A 331 -21.42 -13.30 -2.34
C ILE A 331 -22.69 -13.44 -3.17
N MET A 332 -23.33 -12.32 -3.50
CA MET A 332 -24.54 -12.30 -4.33
C MET A 332 -24.31 -12.98 -5.68
N ASP A 333 -23.20 -12.65 -6.32
CA ASP A 333 -22.80 -13.24 -7.59
C ASP A 333 -22.55 -14.75 -7.44
N GLY A 334 -21.88 -15.17 -6.38
CA GLY A 334 -21.57 -16.57 -6.09
C GLY A 334 -22.82 -17.44 -5.79
N ILE A 335 -23.85 -16.86 -5.17
CA ILE A 335 -25.10 -17.57 -4.88
C ILE A 335 -26.22 -17.31 -5.91
N GLY A 336 -25.95 -16.48 -6.93
CA GLY A 336 -26.89 -16.19 -8.02
C GLY A 336 -28.10 -15.36 -7.59
N LEU A 337 -27.99 -14.53 -6.56
CA LEU A 337 -29.08 -13.69 -6.04
C LEU A 337 -28.82 -12.21 -6.37
N LYS A 338 -29.87 -11.50 -6.79
CA LYS A 338 -29.79 -10.07 -7.16
C LYS A 338 -30.29 -9.11 -6.08
N ASP A 339 -31.06 -9.59 -5.13
CA ASP A 339 -31.63 -8.75 -4.05
C ASP A 339 -30.69 -8.72 -2.83
N ARG A 340 -29.99 -7.60 -2.69
CA ARG A 340 -29.04 -7.37 -1.57
C ARG A 340 -29.72 -7.48 -0.19
N LYS A 341 -30.96 -7.00 -0.06
CA LYS A 341 -31.68 -7.00 1.22
C LYS A 341 -32.01 -8.43 1.66
N ASN A 342 -32.42 -9.26 0.70
CA ASN A 342 -32.66 -10.67 0.95
C ASN A 342 -31.39 -11.42 1.32
N VAL A 343 -30.28 -11.17 0.65
CA VAL A 343 -29.00 -11.81 0.96
C VAL A 343 -28.52 -11.44 2.35
N LEU A 344 -28.64 -10.17 2.75
CA LEU A 344 -28.31 -9.75 4.10
C LEU A 344 -29.21 -10.41 5.15
N ASN A 345 -30.52 -10.40 4.96
CA ASN A 345 -31.47 -10.82 6.00
C ASN A 345 -31.63 -12.34 6.11
N LEU A 346 -31.62 -13.04 4.99
CA LEU A 346 -31.95 -14.48 4.95
C LEU A 346 -30.72 -15.38 4.95
N TYR A 347 -29.54 -14.85 4.60
CA TYR A 347 -28.31 -15.62 4.47
C TYR A 347 -27.22 -15.13 5.44
N LEU A 348 -26.79 -13.87 5.28
CA LEU A 348 -25.65 -13.35 6.05
C LEU A 348 -25.97 -13.15 7.53
N ASN A 349 -27.07 -12.50 7.89
CA ASN A 349 -27.40 -12.25 9.30
C ASN A 349 -27.61 -13.56 10.09
N PRO A 350 -28.34 -14.57 9.60
CA PRO A 350 -28.43 -15.86 10.28
C PRO A 350 -27.08 -16.54 10.45
N ALA A 351 -26.23 -16.52 9.41
CA ALA A 351 -24.89 -17.14 9.47
C ALA A 351 -23.95 -16.40 10.45
N ILE A 352 -24.09 -15.07 10.57
CA ILE A 352 -23.35 -14.26 11.54
C ILE A 352 -23.84 -14.57 12.96
N THR A 353 -25.16 -14.55 13.17
CA THR A 353 -25.76 -14.86 14.48
C THR A 353 -25.44 -16.28 14.92
N GLY A 354 -25.43 -17.23 13.97
CA GLY A 354 -25.03 -18.62 14.23
C GLY A 354 -23.52 -18.81 14.42
N GLY A 355 -22.73 -17.75 14.26
CA GLY A 355 -21.28 -17.78 14.45
C GLY A 355 -20.51 -18.52 13.36
N TYR A 356 -21.07 -18.71 12.16
CA TYR A 356 -20.40 -19.34 11.02
C TYR A 356 -19.64 -18.34 10.16
N ILE A 357 -20.13 -17.09 10.11
CA ILE A 357 -19.52 -15.99 9.36
C ILE A 357 -19.27 -14.85 10.33
N ARG A 358 -18.18 -14.13 10.10
CA ARG A 358 -17.86 -12.88 10.80
C ARG A 358 -17.61 -11.74 9.81
N LEU A 359 -17.78 -10.53 10.28
CA LEU A 359 -17.44 -9.32 9.56
C LEU A 359 -15.93 -9.08 9.65
N LEU A 360 -15.34 -8.60 8.58
CA LEU A 360 -13.93 -8.16 8.60
C LEU A 360 -13.77 -6.92 9.51
N TYR A 361 -14.76 -6.03 9.53
CA TYR A 361 -14.82 -4.85 10.40
C TYR A 361 -16.04 -4.94 11.33
N PRO A 362 -15.99 -5.71 12.43
CA PRO A 362 -17.14 -5.95 13.30
C PRO A 362 -17.62 -4.68 14.00
N ASP A 363 -16.70 -3.81 14.42
CA ASP A 363 -17.01 -2.55 15.10
C ASP A 363 -17.61 -1.48 14.17
N LYS A 364 -17.54 -1.71 12.86
CA LYS A 364 -18.02 -0.80 11.82
C LYS A 364 -18.77 -1.58 10.72
N PRO A 365 -20.00 -2.08 10.99
CA PRO A 365 -20.72 -2.95 10.05
C PRO A 365 -21.02 -2.30 8.70
N ARG A 366 -21.03 -0.97 8.60
CA ARG A 366 -21.24 -0.20 7.37
C ARG A 366 -19.94 0.26 6.72
N HIS A 367 -18.81 -0.34 7.11
CA HIS A 367 -17.51 -0.01 6.53
C HIS A 367 -17.52 -0.18 5.01
N PRO A 368 -17.00 0.78 4.21
CA PRO A 368 -17.00 0.68 2.74
C PRO A 368 -16.28 -0.56 2.20
N ARG A 369 -15.26 -1.05 2.93
CA ARG A 369 -14.51 -2.27 2.62
C ARG A 369 -15.00 -3.48 3.41
N GLN A 370 -16.27 -3.46 3.88
CA GLN A 370 -16.79 -4.60 4.62
C GLN A 370 -16.76 -5.87 3.78
N LYS A 371 -16.17 -6.90 4.34
CA LYS A 371 -16.15 -8.25 3.80
C LYS A 371 -16.64 -9.24 4.86
N TYR A 372 -17.02 -10.39 4.40
CA TYR A 372 -17.53 -11.49 5.20
C TYR A 372 -16.62 -12.69 5.00
N LEU A 373 -16.30 -13.37 6.09
CA LEU A 373 -15.37 -14.49 6.09
C LEU A 373 -15.85 -15.54 7.10
N LEU A 374 -15.45 -16.79 6.88
CA LEU A 374 -15.78 -17.87 7.81
C LEU A 374 -15.08 -17.64 9.15
N THR A 375 -15.76 -18.03 10.22
CA THR A 375 -15.16 -18.28 11.54
C THR A 375 -14.53 -19.68 11.57
N ASP A 376 -13.82 -20.04 12.63
CA ASP A 376 -13.33 -21.42 12.80
C ASP A 376 -14.47 -22.42 12.72
N LYS A 377 -15.63 -22.08 13.32
CA LYS A 377 -16.88 -22.85 13.26
C LYS A 377 -17.37 -22.99 11.81
N GLY A 378 -17.40 -21.90 11.06
CA GLY A 378 -17.79 -21.90 9.65
C GLY A 378 -16.84 -22.70 8.78
N PHE A 379 -15.54 -22.68 9.09
CA PHE A 379 -14.53 -23.41 8.33
C PHE A 379 -14.61 -24.93 8.57
N VAL A 380 -14.92 -25.36 9.78
CA VAL A 380 -15.18 -26.78 10.06
C VAL A 380 -16.40 -27.27 9.27
N LEU A 381 -17.50 -26.49 9.27
CA LEU A 381 -18.69 -26.82 8.48
C LEU A 381 -18.38 -26.87 6.97
N TYR A 382 -17.60 -25.90 6.47
CA TYR A 382 -17.18 -25.85 5.07
C TYR A 382 -16.41 -27.09 4.63
N LYS A 383 -15.46 -27.58 5.45
CA LYS A 383 -14.72 -28.82 5.20
C LYS A 383 -15.63 -30.04 5.17
N GLN A 384 -16.56 -30.12 6.14
CA GLN A 384 -17.56 -31.21 6.16
C GLN A 384 -18.41 -31.26 4.89
N LEU A 385 -18.82 -30.07 4.38
CA LEU A 385 -19.59 -29.98 3.14
C LEU A 385 -18.80 -30.40 1.89
N ARG A 386 -17.48 -30.38 1.95
CA ARG A 386 -16.58 -30.82 0.87
C ARG A 386 -16.12 -32.25 1.01
N GLY A 387 -16.43 -32.91 2.14
CA GLY A 387 -15.95 -34.27 2.43
C GLY A 387 -14.45 -34.34 2.77
N GLU A 388 -13.88 -33.23 3.27
CA GLU A 388 -12.47 -33.07 3.68
C GLU A 388 -12.31 -33.21 5.21
#